data_860abef94ed0bf7d772adc0eb404669f
#
_entry.id   860abef94ed0bf7d772adc0eb404669f
#
_cell.length_a   1.000
_cell.length_b   1.000
_cell.length_c   1.000
_cell.angle_alpha   90.00
_cell.angle_beta   90.00
_cell.angle_gamma   90.00
#
_symmetry.space_group_name_H-M   'P 1'
#
loop_
_entity.id
_entity.type
_entity.pdbx_description
1 polymer ?
#
loop_
_entity_poly.entity_id
_entity_poly.type
_entity_poly.pdbx_seq_one_letter_code
_entity_poly.pdbx_strand_id
1 'polypeptide(L)'
;MFIKKICKSLLTVFAVAFFAQAAYAEVTLKLGTTGRLGMPIGDAIDQALIPALAKASGGKMKIEPHYQKSLCAEQKCGEQANQGLIALWTSSTANYGNFG
;
A
#
# COMPACT_ATOMS: atom_id res chain seq x y z
N MET A 1 -26.96 7.67 -41.59
CA MET A 1 -26.07 6.51 -41.55
C MET A 1 -24.70 6.84 -40.95
N PHE A 2 -24.10 7.96 -41.29
CA PHE A 2 -22.80 8.40 -40.70
C PHE A 2 -22.83 8.65 -39.18
N ILE A 3 -23.89 9.24 -38.66
CA ILE A 3 -24.02 9.60 -37.24
C ILE A 3 -24.09 8.37 -36.33
N LYS A 4 -24.74 7.28 -36.78
CA LYS A 4 -24.83 6.02 -36.01
C LYS A 4 -23.50 5.30 -35.91
N LYS A 5 -22.62 5.36 -36.90
CA LYS A 5 -21.28 4.77 -36.88
C LYS A 5 -20.33 5.57 -36.00
N ILE A 6 -20.42 6.88 -35.99
CA ILE A 6 -19.61 7.77 -35.15
C ILE A 6 -19.99 7.61 -33.69
N CYS A 7 -21.28 7.46 -33.32
CA CYS A 7 -21.73 7.24 -31.97
C CYS A 7 -21.22 5.88 -31.39
N LYS A 8 -21.20 4.82 -32.20
CA LYS A 8 -20.68 3.52 -31.77
C LYS A 8 -19.19 3.56 -31.52
N SER A 9 -18.42 4.26 -32.36
CA SER A 9 -16.97 4.42 -32.17
C SER A 9 -16.64 5.25 -30.94
N LEU A 10 -17.40 6.32 -30.69
CA LEU A 10 -17.25 7.16 -29.51
C LEU A 10 -17.56 6.40 -28.20
N LEU A 11 -18.58 5.56 -28.19
CA LEU A 11 -18.91 4.72 -27.03
C LEU A 11 -17.81 3.72 -26.72
N THR A 12 -17.21 3.12 -27.72
CA THR A 12 -16.13 2.14 -27.56
C THR A 12 -14.87 2.79 -26.98
N VAL A 13 -14.51 3.97 -27.48
CA VAL A 13 -13.36 4.74 -26.97
C VAL A 13 -13.59 5.17 -25.51
N PHE A 14 -14.79 5.57 -25.15
CA PHE A 14 -15.14 5.97 -23.79
C PHE A 14 -15.06 4.80 -22.80
N ALA A 15 -15.51 3.61 -23.19
CA ALA A 15 -15.42 2.40 -22.38
C ALA A 15 -13.96 1.97 -22.13
N VAL A 16 -13.09 2.03 -23.14
CA VAL A 16 -11.66 1.71 -22.99
C VAL A 16 -10.96 2.70 -22.06
N ALA A 17 -11.26 3.99 -22.14
CA ALA A 17 -10.70 5.01 -21.26
C ALA A 17 -11.13 4.78 -19.79
N PHE A 18 -12.38 4.36 -19.55
CA PHE A 18 -12.89 4.05 -18.22
C PHE A 18 -12.18 2.84 -17.59
N PHE A 19 -11.96 1.77 -18.36
CA PHE A 19 -11.21 0.60 -17.91
C PHE A 19 -9.73 0.91 -17.62
N ALA A 20 -9.11 1.78 -18.43
CA ALA A 20 -7.73 2.22 -18.20
C ALA A 20 -7.58 3.00 -16.88
N GLN A 21 -8.54 3.83 -16.50
CA GLN A 21 -8.53 4.55 -15.22
C GLN A 21 -8.69 3.61 -14.02
N ALA A 22 -9.53 2.59 -14.10
CA ALA A 22 -9.70 1.59 -13.05
C ALA A 22 -8.42 0.75 -12.84
N ALA A 23 -7.63 0.51 -13.91
CA ALA A 23 -6.36 -0.22 -13.85
C ALA A 23 -5.24 0.55 -13.15
N TYR A 24 -5.37 1.88 -13.00
CA TYR A 24 -4.37 2.74 -12.33
C TYR A 24 -4.75 3.14 -10.91
N ALA A 25 -5.78 2.53 -10.31
CA ALA A 25 -6.13 2.78 -8.92
C ALA A 25 -4.98 2.38 -8.00
N GLU A 26 -4.43 3.34 -7.26
CA GLU A 26 -3.34 3.14 -6.32
C GLU A 26 -3.87 2.81 -4.93
N VAL A 27 -3.20 1.91 -4.24
CA VAL A 27 -3.47 1.57 -2.84
C VAL A 27 -2.28 1.99 -2.00
N THR A 28 -2.51 2.77 -0.95
CA THR A 28 -1.49 3.16 0.01
C THR A 28 -1.67 2.36 1.30
N LEU A 29 -0.61 1.63 1.68
CA LEU A 29 -0.59 0.80 2.87
C LEU A 29 0.20 1.50 3.97
N LYS A 30 -0.43 1.78 5.10
CA LYS A 30 0.25 2.35 6.26
C LYS A 30 1.04 1.26 6.97
N LEU A 31 2.32 1.52 7.23
CA LEU A 31 3.21 0.63 7.95
C LEU A 31 3.70 1.33 9.21
N GLY A 32 3.45 0.73 10.37
CA GLY A 32 3.96 1.21 11.65
C GLY A 32 5.19 0.42 12.06
N THR A 33 6.24 1.10 12.48
CA THR A 33 7.47 0.49 12.96
C THR A 33 8.11 1.32 14.07
N THR A 34 8.79 0.65 14.99
CA THR A 34 9.65 1.28 16.00
C THR A 34 11.03 1.62 15.44
N GLY A 35 11.39 1.02 14.30
CA GLY A 35 12.66 1.26 13.63
C GLY A 35 12.79 2.68 13.10
N ARG A 36 14.01 3.09 12.82
CA ARG A 36 14.33 4.39 12.23
C ARG A 36 15.30 4.21 11.07
N LEU A 37 15.38 5.22 10.20
CA LEU A 37 16.40 5.27 9.16
C LEU A 37 17.79 5.31 9.83
N GLY A 38 18.74 4.58 9.25
CA GLY A 38 20.06 4.35 9.84
C GLY A 38 20.15 3.11 10.71
N MET A 39 19.02 2.50 11.10
CA MET A 39 18.97 1.18 11.75
C MET A 39 18.63 0.09 10.71
N PRO A 40 19.07 -1.17 10.94
CA PRO A 40 18.84 -2.25 9.96
C PRO A 40 17.39 -2.41 9.53
N ILE A 41 16.44 -2.37 10.48
CA ILE A 41 15.02 -2.55 10.18
C ILE A 41 14.44 -1.38 9.38
N GLY A 42 14.79 -0.14 9.72
CA GLY A 42 14.35 1.05 9.01
C GLY A 42 14.91 1.11 7.60
N ASP A 43 16.19 0.82 7.45
CA ASP A 43 16.85 0.80 6.14
C ASP A 43 16.32 -0.34 5.26
N ALA A 44 16.02 -1.50 5.82
CA ALA A 44 15.42 -2.61 5.08
C ALA A 44 14.03 -2.24 4.54
N ILE A 45 13.22 -1.52 5.32
CA ILE A 45 11.91 -1.04 4.88
C ILE A 45 12.08 -0.03 3.74
N ASP A 46 12.93 0.97 3.93
CA ASP A 46 13.10 2.07 2.98
C ASP A 46 13.77 1.63 1.67
N GLN A 47 14.83 0.81 1.76
CA GLN A 47 15.67 0.48 0.60
C GLN A 47 15.27 -0.81 -0.09
N ALA A 48 14.59 -1.73 0.58
CA ALA A 48 14.23 -3.04 0.03
C ALA A 48 12.73 -3.24 -0.08
N LEU A 49 11.98 -3.10 1.01
CA LEU A 49 10.55 -3.44 1.03
C LEU A 49 9.71 -2.48 0.17
N ILE A 50 9.87 -1.18 0.35
CA ILE A 50 9.10 -0.17 -0.39
C ILE A 50 9.33 -0.27 -1.89
N PRO A 51 10.60 -0.28 -2.39
CA PRO A 51 10.85 -0.43 -3.82
C PRO A 51 10.40 -1.77 -4.38
N ALA A 52 10.58 -2.86 -3.63
CA ALA A 52 10.19 -4.20 -4.09
C ALA A 52 8.68 -4.32 -4.27
N LEU A 53 7.89 -3.79 -3.34
CA LEU A 53 6.43 -3.83 -3.44
C LEU A 53 5.94 -2.94 -4.58
N ALA A 54 6.50 -1.74 -4.72
CA ALA A 54 6.17 -0.84 -5.82
C ALA A 54 6.43 -1.51 -7.17
N LYS A 55 7.59 -2.17 -7.33
CA LYS A 55 7.95 -2.87 -8.55
C LYS A 55 7.06 -4.09 -8.81
N ALA A 56 6.82 -4.92 -7.79
CA ALA A 56 6.02 -6.14 -7.91
C ALA A 56 4.56 -5.83 -8.25
N SER A 57 4.02 -4.71 -7.78
CA SER A 57 2.65 -4.29 -8.03
C SER A 57 2.48 -3.41 -9.27
N GLY A 58 3.56 -3.10 -10.00
CA GLY A 58 3.52 -2.18 -11.13
C GLY A 58 3.20 -0.74 -10.73
N GLY A 59 3.60 -0.31 -9.53
CA GLY A 59 3.34 1.01 -8.99
C GLY A 59 1.95 1.19 -8.37
N LYS A 60 1.13 0.15 -8.32
CA LYS A 60 -0.24 0.21 -7.79
C LYS A 60 -0.31 0.17 -6.27
N MET A 61 0.67 -0.43 -5.61
CA MET A 61 0.74 -0.52 -4.16
C MET A 61 1.93 0.28 -3.65
N LYS A 62 1.66 1.19 -2.74
CA LYS A 62 2.67 2.02 -2.09
C LYS A 62 2.62 1.80 -0.59
N ILE A 63 3.77 1.84 0.06
CA ILE A 63 3.87 1.81 1.51
C ILE A 63 4.12 3.22 2.02
N GLU A 64 3.33 3.64 3.00
CA GLU A 64 3.54 4.86 3.76
C GLU A 64 4.17 4.47 5.10
N PRO A 65 5.50 4.60 5.25
CA PRO A 65 6.16 4.19 6.47
C PRO A 65 6.05 5.26 7.56
N HIS A 66 5.82 4.81 8.79
CA HIS A 66 5.82 5.64 9.98
C HIS A 66 6.89 5.11 10.93
N TYR A 67 8.06 5.75 10.91
CA TYR A 67 9.23 5.35 11.69
C TYR A 67 9.16 5.86 13.13
N GLN A 68 9.99 5.29 14.00
CA GLN A 68 10.24 5.78 15.36
C GLN A 68 8.98 5.87 16.24
N LYS A 69 8.08 4.90 16.09
CA LYS A 69 6.80 4.88 16.81
C LYS A 69 5.87 6.07 16.51
N SER A 70 6.09 6.75 15.38
CA SER A 70 5.30 7.96 15.03
C SER A 70 3.83 7.68 14.81
N LEU A 71 3.47 6.46 14.41
CA LEU A 71 2.08 6.04 14.24
C LEU A 71 1.53 5.34 15.49
N CYS A 72 2.29 4.41 16.05
CA CYS A 72 1.90 3.60 17.20
C CYS A 72 3.12 2.93 17.83
N ALA A 73 3.03 2.62 19.11
CA ALA A 73 3.97 1.71 19.75
C ALA A 73 3.72 0.27 19.27
N GLU A 74 4.69 -0.59 19.37
CA GLU A 74 4.71 -1.93 18.77
C GLU A 74 3.46 -2.76 19.07
N GLN A 75 3.02 -2.84 20.34
CA GLN A 75 1.80 -3.55 20.71
C GLN A 75 0.54 -2.86 20.19
N LYS A 76 0.49 -1.54 20.24
CA LYS A 76 -0.64 -0.77 19.72
C LYS A 76 -0.76 -0.88 18.19
N CYS A 77 0.36 -1.01 17.48
CA CYS A 77 0.35 -1.29 16.05
C CYS A 77 -0.33 -2.61 15.74
N GLY A 78 -0.04 -3.65 16.51
CA GLY A 78 -0.71 -4.95 16.36
C GLY A 78 -2.21 -4.87 16.57
N GLU A 79 -2.67 -4.16 17.60
CA GLU A 79 -4.10 -3.92 17.85
C GLU A 79 -4.75 -3.14 16.71
N GLN A 80 -4.10 -2.10 16.22
CA GLN A 80 -4.60 -1.30 15.09
C GLN A 80 -4.64 -2.09 13.79
N ALA A 81 -3.68 -2.98 13.56
CA ALA A 81 -3.69 -3.86 12.40
C ALA A 81 -4.87 -4.83 12.45
N ASN A 82 -5.16 -5.42 13.62
CA ASN A 82 -6.34 -6.27 13.82
C ASN A 82 -7.65 -5.53 13.57
N GLN A 83 -7.70 -4.24 13.87
CA GLN A 83 -8.87 -3.39 13.63
C GLN A 83 -8.96 -2.85 12.20
N GLY A 84 -7.94 -3.12 11.36
CA GLY A 84 -7.89 -2.64 9.98
C GLY A 84 -7.48 -1.18 9.83
N LEU A 85 -6.96 -0.55 10.88
CA LEU A 85 -6.54 0.86 10.85
C LEU A 85 -5.19 1.05 10.18
N ILE A 86 -4.32 0.05 10.26
CA ILE A 86 -3.04 0.00 9.54
C ILE A 86 -2.92 -1.35 8.81
N ALA A 87 -2.15 -1.37 7.74
CA ALA A 87 -2.01 -2.56 6.91
C ALA A 87 -0.82 -3.44 7.34
N LEU A 88 0.26 -2.83 7.78
CA LEU A 88 1.52 -3.52 8.09
C LEU A 88 2.13 -2.96 9.37
N TRP A 89 2.83 -3.81 10.09
CA TRP A 89 3.61 -3.41 11.25
C TRP A 89 4.77 -4.37 11.47
N THR A 90 5.81 -3.87 12.12
CA THR A 90 6.96 -4.70 12.48
C THR A 90 6.97 -4.93 13.98
N SER A 91 7.31 -6.14 14.39
CA SER A 91 7.38 -6.52 15.79
C SER A 91 8.47 -7.55 16.04
N SER A 92 8.94 -7.61 17.26
CA SER A 92 9.77 -8.72 17.71
C SER A 92 8.91 -9.97 17.93
N THR A 93 9.49 -11.13 17.77
CA THR A 93 8.80 -12.41 17.97
C THR A 93 8.26 -12.58 19.40
N ALA A 94 8.87 -11.89 20.37
CA ALA A 94 8.42 -11.92 21.76
C ALA A 94 7.01 -11.32 21.96
N ASN A 95 6.59 -10.42 21.08
CA ASN A 95 5.28 -9.77 21.18
C ASN A 95 4.14 -10.56 20.55
N TYR A 96 4.43 -11.56 19.73
CA TYR A 96 3.38 -12.32 19.04
C TYR A 96 2.48 -13.11 20.01
N GLY A 97 3.00 -13.53 21.13
CA GLY A 97 2.22 -14.24 22.15
C GLY A 97 1.08 -13.42 22.76
N ASN A 98 1.14 -12.09 22.62
CA ASN A 98 0.13 -11.18 23.16
C ASN A 98 -1.08 -11.00 22.24
N PHE A 99 -0.99 -11.47 20.99
CA PHE A 99 -2.04 -11.29 19.97
C PHE A 99 -2.69 -12.61 19.53
N GLY A 100 -2.18 -13.69 20.03
CA GLY A 100 -2.69 -15.02 19.74
C GLY A 100 -3.89 -15.40 20.57
#